data_54bc3861afc4b552a1ee69d2a32bdd47
#
_entry.id   54bc3861afc4b552a1ee69d2a32bdd47
#
_cell.length_a   1.000
_cell.length_b   1.000
_cell.length_c   1.000
_cell.angle_alpha   90.00
_cell.angle_beta   90.00
_cell.angle_gamma   90.00
#
_symmetry.space_group_name_H-M   'P 1'
#
loop_
_entity.id
_entity.type
_entity.pdbx_description
1 polymer ?
#
loop_
_entity_poly.entity_id
_entity_poly.type
_entity_poly.pdbx_seq_one_letter_code
_entity_poly.pdbx_strand_id
1 'polypeptide(L)'
;MFHLDTLSTLVAATLVLLLGRKLVQTVPFLKKYTIPEPVAGGLLVALALLALKKSMDIEIDFDMSLKDPLMLAFFATIGLNANLASLRAGGKVLGTFLIVVVGLLLLQNALGIGMATLLGLDPLMGLLAGSITLSGGHGTGAAWSKLFVERYGFANATEVAMACATFGLVLGGLIGGPVARYLVKHSSSPDGTPDDQVAPTAFEKPDVGRVITSLVLIESIALIAICLTLGKVVAQLLAGSVFELPTFVCVLFIGVILSNSLALAGLYRVFDRAVSVLGNVSLSLFLAMALRSLKLWELASLALPMIIILAVQALAMALYAVFVTYRMMGKNYDAAVLAAGHCGFGLGATPTAIANMQAITDRFGPSHMAFLVVPMVGAFFIDIVNALVIKLYLLLPIFG
;
A
#
# COMPACT_ATOMS: atom_id res chain seq x y z
N MET A 1 30.14 6.05 18.62
CA MET A 1 28.67 5.89 18.52
C MET A 1 28.04 7.20 18.90
N PHE A 2 27.23 7.83 18.04
CA PHE A 2 26.51 9.06 18.31
C PHE A 2 25.04 8.72 18.49
N HIS A 3 24.46 9.07 19.63
CA HIS A 3 23.03 8.86 19.89
C HIS A 3 22.25 10.15 19.60
N LEU A 4 21.24 10.08 18.73
CA LEU A 4 20.33 11.16 18.44
C LEU A 4 19.03 10.97 19.23
N ASP A 5 18.65 12.00 19.98
CA ASP A 5 17.38 12.03 20.70
C ASP A 5 16.15 12.08 19.74
N THR A 6 14.96 12.03 20.28
CA THR A 6 13.70 12.05 19.54
C THR A 6 13.58 13.24 18.60
N LEU A 7 13.95 14.45 19.05
CA LEU A 7 13.83 15.67 18.25
C LEU A 7 14.87 15.69 17.12
N SER A 8 16.12 15.36 17.41
CA SER A 8 17.18 15.25 16.41
C SER A 8 16.88 14.17 15.37
N THR A 9 16.27 13.06 15.81
CA THR A 9 15.80 11.99 14.92
C THR A 9 14.67 12.48 14.02
N LEU A 10 13.72 13.26 14.53
CA LEU A 10 12.64 13.86 13.73
C LEU A 10 13.19 14.84 12.69
N VAL A 11 14.17 15.71 13.08
CA VAL A 11 14.87 16.59 12.13
C VAL A 11 15.55 15.77 11.03
N ALA A 12 16.30 14.72 11.40
CA ALA A 12 16.96 13.87 10.42
C ALA A 12 15.95 13.17 9.48
N ALA A 13 14.80 12.70 10.00
CA ALA A 13 13.75 12.10 9.19
C ALA A 13 13.15 13.10 8.18
N THR A 14 12.87 14.33 8.62
CA THR A 14 12.34 15.37 7.72
C THR A 14 13.36 15.79 6.65
N LEU A 15 14.65 15.89 6.97
CA LEU A 15 15.69 16.15 5.99
C LEU A 15 15.83 15.02 4.97
N VAL A 16 15.72 13.75 5.39
CA VAL A 16 15.68 12.58 4.49
C VAL A 16 14.53 12.69 3.51
N LEU A 17 13.34 13.11 3.98
CA LEU A 17 12.17 13.29 3.11
C LEU A 17 12.39 14.42 2.10
N LEU A 18 12.91 15.57 2.51
CA LEU A 18 13.21 16.68 1.61
C LEU A 18 14.26 16.30 0.56
N LEU A 19 15.28 15.54 0.96
CA LEU A 19 16.28 14.99 0.04
C LEU A 19 15.63 14.03 -0.95
N GLY A 20 14.80 13.10 -0.46
CA GLY A 20 14.06 12.16 -1.30
C GLY A 20 13.15 12.86 -2.30
N ARG A 21 12.43 13.89 -1.88
CA ARG A 21 11.62 14.74 -2.77
C ARG A 21 12.46 15.36 -3.88
N LYS A 22 13.62 15.94 -3.55
CA LYS A 22 14.53 16.51 -4.54
C LYS A 22 15.02 15.44 -5.52
N LEU A 23 15.37 14.24 -5.03
CA LEU A 23 15.80 13.11 -5.87
C LEU A 23 14.68 12.68 -6.83
N VAL A 24 13.46 12.50 -6.36
CA VAL A 24 12.31 12.10 -7.19
C VAL A 24 12.00 13.18 -8.25
N GLN A 25 12.18 14.45 -7.93
CA GLN A 25 11.99 15.54 -8.90
C GLN A 25 13.09 15.61 -9.96
N THR A 26 14.34 15.27 -9.62
CA THR A 26 15.50 15.41 -10.50
C THR A 26 15.82 14.15 -11.30
N VAL A 27 15.51 12.95 -10.77
CA VAL A 27 15.81 11.67 -11.41
C VAL A 27 14.59 11.13 -12.15
N PRO A 28 14.57 11.16 -13.52
CA PRO A 28 13.38 10.77 -14.29
C PRO A 28 12.90 9.34 -14.02
N PHE A 29 13.82 8.41 -13.72
CA PHE A 29 13.49 7.03 -13.38
C PHE A 29 12.61 6.96 -12.12
N LEU A 30 12.99 7.66 -11.04
CA LEU A 30 12.24 7.66 -9.78
C LEU A 30 10.83 8.24 -9.97
N LYS A 31 10.72 9.34 -10.73
CA LYS A 31 9.45 9.97 -11.08
C LYS A 31 8.58 9.07 -11.94
N LYS A 32 9.17 8.45 -12.98
CA LYS A 32 8.46 7.56 -13.92
C LYS A 32 7.80 6.36 -13.23
N TYR A 33 8.49 5.79 -12.24
CA TYR A 33 7.99 4.61 -11.50
C TYR A 33 7.36 4.95 -10.16
N THR A 34 7.05 6.23 -9.93
CA THR A 34 6.36 6.70 -8.72
C THR A 34 7.00 6.22 -7.41
N ILE A 35 8.35 6.13 -7.38
CA ILE A 35 9.08 5.69 -6.19
C ILE A 35 8.80 6.69 -5.05
N PRO A 36 8.38 6.23 -3.85
CA PRO A 36 8.08 7.13 -2.75
C PRO A 36 9.29 7.96 -2.31
N GLU A 37 9.07 9.24 -2.01
CA GLU A 37 10.11 10.15 -1.53
C GLU A 37 10.89 9.60 -0.32
N PRO A 38 10.22 9.01 0.72
CA PRO A 38 10.94 8.42 1.84
C PRO A 38 11.82 7.24 1.44
N VAL A 39 11.44 6.46 0.42
CA VAL A 39 12.25 5.33 -0.07
C VAL A 39 13.50 5.84 -0.77
N ALA A 40 13.36 6.81 -1.68
CA ALA A 40 14.50 7.39 -2.40
C ALA A 40 15.50 8.05 -1.44
N GLY A 41 15.01 8.87 -0.49
CA GLY A 41 15.84 9.54 0.49
C GLY A 41 16.44 8.58 1.52
N GLY A 42 15.64 7.66 2.03
CA GLY A 42 16.05 6.67 3.03
C GLY A 42 17.14 5.74 2.52
N LEU A 43 17.03 5.24 1.29
CA LEU A 43 18.03 4.39 0.66
C LEU A 43 19.37 5.12 0.48
N LEU A 44 19.33 6.38 0.00
CA LEU A 44 20.56 7.18 -0.16
C LEU A 44 21.26 7.39 1.20
N VAL A 45 20.48 7.73 2.24
CA VAL A 45 21.04 7.96 3.58
C VAL A 45 21.54 6.65 4.18
N ALA A 46 20.85 5.52 4.00
CA ALA A 46 21.32 4.21 4.43
C ALA A 46 22.69 3.84 3.78
N LEU A 47 22.84 4.13 2.48
CA LEU A 47 24.14 3.95 1.79
C LEU A 47 25.23 4.88 2.35
N ALA A 48 24.90 6.14 2.62
CA ALA A 48 25.84 7.09 3.21
C ALA A 48 26.26 6.67 4.62
N LEU A 49 25.34 6.21 5.47
CA LEU A 49 25.63 5.69 6.81
C LEU A 49 26.49 4.42 6.75
N LEU A 50 26.23 3.54 5.78
CA LEU A 50 27.07 2.36 5.54
C LEU A 50 28.51 2.75 5.15
N ALA A 51 28.67 3.75 4.28
CA ALA A 51 29.97 4.25 3.88
C ALA A 51 30.72 4.86 5.08
N LEU A 52 30.02 5.66 5.91
CA LEU A 52 30.60 6.23 7.14
C LEU A 52 31.04 5.15 8.14
N LYS A 53 30.22 4.11 8.33
CA LYS A 53 30.57 2.98 9.19
C LYS A 53 31.81 2.24 8.69
N LYS A 54 31.91 1.99 7.36
CA LYS A 54 33.06 1.28 6.77
C LYS A 54 34.34 2.11 6.73
N SER A 55 34.27 3.42 6.50
CA SER A 55 35.43 4.29 6.30
C SER A 55 35.96 4.92 7.59
N MET A 56 35.08 5.24 8.54
CA MET A 56 35.41 6.02 9.74
C MET A 56 35.01 5.32 11.06
N ASP A 57 34.39 4.13 10.99
CA ASP A 57 33.83 3.42 12.16
C ASP A 57 32.83 4.28 12.96
N ILE A 58 32.15 5.21 12.26
CA ILE A 58 31.13 6.07 12.87
C ILE A 58 29.80 5.36 12.79
N GLU A 59 29.19 5.10 13.94
CA GLU A 59 27.85 4.55 14.08
C GLU A 59 26.93 5.59 14.71
N ILE A 60 25.78 5.84 14.05
CA ILE A 60 24.76 6.78 14.50
C ILE A 60 23.53 5.98 14.91
N ASP A 61 23.16 6.10 16.17
CA ASP A 61 21.95 5.51 16.73
C ASP A 61 20.83 6.54 16.79
N PHE A 62 19.60 6.14 16.44
CA PHE A 62 18.45 7.02 16.32
C PHE A 62 17.35 6.58 17.29
N ASP A 63 16.77 7.54 18.01
CA ASP A 63 15.58 7.26 18.81
C ASP A 63 14.37 6.94 17.92
N MET A 64 13.85 5.73 18.04
CA MET A 64 12.73 5.21 17.24
C MET A 64 11.37 5.33 17.95
N SER A 65 11.26 6.07 19.04
CA SER A 65 10.03 6.18 19.86
C SER A 65 8.82 6.67 19.07
N LEU A 66 9.02 7.53 18.05
CA LEU A 66 7.96 8.03 17.19
C LEU A 66 7.57 7.07 16.06
N LYS A 67 8.36 6.05 15.75
CA LYS A 67 8.13 5.14 14.63
C LYS A 67 6.77 4.44 14.74
N ASP A 68 6.47 3.85 15.89
CA ASP A 68 5.23 3.11 16.11
C ASP A 68 3.98 4.00 16.14
N PRO A 69 3.95 5.13 16.87
CA PRO A 69 2.82 6.06 16.80
C PRO A 69 2.51 6.54 15.38
N LEU A 70 3.53 6.85 14.58
CA LEU A 70 3.35 7.29 13.19
C LEU A 70 2.78 6.16 12.31
N MET A 71 3.26 4.92 12.48
CA MET A 71 2.71 3.75 11.80
C MET A 71 1.22 3.56 12.14
N LEU A 72 0.89 3.58 13.43
CA LEU A 72 -0.48 3.42 13.89
C LEU A 72 -1.38 4.56 13.38
N ALA A 73 -0.89 5.80 13.38
CA ALA A 73 -1.62 6.94 12.84
C ALA A 73 -1.92 6.77 11.35
N PHE A 74 -0.98 6.28 10.56
CA PHE A 74 -1.20 5.95 9.15
C PHE A 74 -2.34 4.93 8.98
N PHE A 75 -2.31 3.80 9.71
CA PHE A 75 -3.38 2.80 9.61
C PHE A 75 -4.73 3.30 10.13
N ALA A 76 -4.75 4.18 11.15
CA ALA A 76 -5.97 4.85 11.59
C ALA A 76 -6.59 5.67 10.45
N THR A 77 -5.78 6.39 9.68
CA THR A 77 -6.28 7.21 8.56
C THR A 77 -6.83 6.37 7.41
N ILE A 78 -6.25 5.21 7.12
CA ILE A 78 -6.83 4.25 6.17
C ILE A 78 -8.23 3.83 6.62
N GLY A 79 -8.37 3.44 7.89
CA GLY A 79 -9.66 3.04 8.44
C GLY A 79 -10.69 4.17 8.44
N LEU A 80 -10.31 5.38 8.85
CA LEU A 80 -11.19 6.55 8.88
C LEU A 80 -11.69 6.97 7.48
N ASN A 81 -10.89 6.76 6.44
CA ASN A 81 -11.25 7.05 5.06
C ASN A 81 -12.08 5.93 4.41
N ALA A 82 -12.23 4.77 5.04
CA ALA A 82 -12.98 3.65 4.50
C ALA A 82 -14.49 3.86 4.64
N ASN A 83 -15.11 4.41 3.62
CA ASN A 83 -16.54 4.69 3.57
C ASN A 83 -17.32 3.49 3.00
N LEU A 84 -18.04 2.76 3.88
CA LEU A 84 -18.85 1.60 3.47
C LEU A 84 -20.08 1.99 2.63
N ALA A 85 -20.57 3.23 2.73
CA ALA A 85 -21.66 3.69 1.86
C ALA A 85 -21.23 3.74 0.39
N SER A 86 -19.95 3.99 0.11
CA SER A 86 -19.40 3.96 -1.25
C SER A 86 -19.45 2.57 -1.88
N LEU A 87 -19.42 1.48 -1.08
CA LEU A 87 -19.64 0.11 -1.58
C LEU A 87 -21.04 -0.06 -2.17
N ARG A 88 -22.05 0.55 -1.52
CA ARG A 88 -23.42 0.50 -2.02
C ARG A 88 -23.58 1.35 -3.27
N ALA A 89 -22.93 2.52 -3.32
CA ALA A 89 -22.97 3.41 -4.48
C ALA A 89 -22.24 2.80 -5.71
N GLY A 90 -21.12 2.09 -5.50
CA GLY A 90 -20.37 1.40 -6.57
C GLY A 90 -21.07 0.16 -7.13
N GLY A 91 -22.13 -0.30 -6.47
CA GLY A 91 -23.03 -1.34 -6.93
C GLY A 91 -22.35 -2.68 -7.22
N LYS A 92 -22.92 -3.42 -8.16
CA LYS A 92 -22.48 -4.76 -8.53
C LYS A 92 -21.05 -4.80 -9.09
N VAL A 93 -20.64 -3.76 -9.82
CA VAL A 93 -19.32 -3.70 -10.45
C VAL A 93 -18.22 -3.63 -9.39
N LEU A 94 -18.38 -2.76 -8.39
CA LEU A 94 -17.43 -2.63 -7.30
C LEU A 94 -17.35 -3.94 -6.48
N GLY A 95 -18.50 -4.55 -6.16
CA GLY A 95 -18.54 -5.83 -5.46
C GLY A 95 -17.84 -6.95 -6.22
N THR A 96 -18.07 -7.06 -7.53
CA THR A 96 -17.38 -8.04 -8.39
C THR A 96 -15.88 -7.78 -8.42
N PHE A 97 -15.48 -6.52 -8.56
CA PHE A 97 -14.06 -6.19 -8.58
C PHE A 97 -13.38 -6.48 -7.24
N LEU A 98 -14.05 -6.23 -6.12
CA LEU A 98 -13.52 -6.59 -4.80
C LEU A 98 -13.29 -8.11 -4.67
N ILE A 99 -14.21 -8.95 -5.16
CA ILE A 99 -14.03 -10.40 -5.19
C ILE A 99 -12.81 -10.80 -6.04
N VAL A 100 -12.64 -10.15 -7.20
CA VAL A 100 -11.47 -10.35 -8.07
C VAL A 100 -10.17 -9.98 -7.33
N VAL A 101 -10.17 -8.88 -6.59
CA VAL A 101 -8.99 -8.46 -5.80
C VAL A 101 -8.70 -9.44 -4.66
N VAL A 102 -9.72 -9.91 -3.94
CA VAL A 102 -9.55 -10.96 -2.90
C VAL A 102 -8.90 -12.22 -3.49
N GLY A 103 -9.37 -12.65 -4.65
CA GLY A 103 -8.79 -13.79 -5.36
C GLY A 103 -7.30 -13.58 -5.71
N LEU A 104 -6.92 -12.36 -6.12
CA LEU A 104 -5.52 -12.02 -6.36
C LEU A 104 -4.68 -12.08 -5.07
N LEU A 105 -5.16 -11.52 -3.96
CA LEU A 105 -4.45 -11.54 -2.67
C LEU A 105 -4.18 -12.98 -2.21
N LEU A 106 -5.18 -13.86 -2.34
CA LEU A 106 -5.01 -15.27 -2.04
C LEU A 106 -3.96 -15.92 -2.96
N LEU A 107 -4.04 -15.67 -4.26
CA LEU A 107 -3.08 -16.22 -5.23
C LEU A 107 -1.66 -15.72 -4.97
N GLN A 108 -1.47 -14.43 -4.70
CA GLN A 108 -0.15 -13.85 -4.42
C GLN A 108 0.53 -14.51 -3.21
N ASN A 109 -0.21 -14.72 -2.13
CA ASN A 109 0.34 -15.35 -0.93
C ASN A 109 0.62 -16.85 -1.18
N ALA A 110 -0.28 -17.57 -1.84
CA ALA A 110 -0.05 -18.97 -2.19
C ALA A 110 1.19 -19.15 -3.08
N LEU A 111 1.33 -18.32 -4.12
CA LEU A 111 2.50 -18.33 -5.00
C LEU A 111 3.77 -17.92 -4.27
N GLY A 112 3.71 -16.87 -3.45
CA GLY A 112 4.86 -16.40 -2.69
C GLY A 112 5.38 -17.47 -1.74
N ILE A 113 4.51 -18.09 -0.92
CA ILE A 113 4.86 -19.17 -0.01
C ILE A 113 5.38 -20.37 -0.79
N GLY A 114 4.66 -20.80 -1.84
CA GLY A 114 5.07 -21.94 -2.67
C GLY A 114 6.45 -21.74 -3.28
N MET A 115 6.73 -20.57 -3.84
CA MET A 115 8.03 -20.25 -4.43
C MET A 115 9.13 -20.14 -3.38
N ALA A 116 8.87 -19.51 -2.22
CA ALA A 116 9.85 -19.45 -1.13
C ALA A 116 10.22 -20.87 -0.66
N THR A 117 9.22 -21.72 -0.43
CA THR A 117 9.44 -23.12 -0.02
C THR A 117 10.20 -23.91 -1.08
N LEU A 118 9.88 -23.77 -2.38
CA LEU A 118 10.60 -24.42 -3.47
C LEU A 118 12.06 -24.00 -3.58
N LEU A 119 12.36 -22.76 -3.22
CA LEU A 119 13.72 -22.21 -3.21
C LEU A 119 14.47 -22.47 -1.89
N GLY A 120 13.87 -23.22 -0.95
CA GLY A 120 14.47 -23.50 0.36
C GLY A 120 14.56 -22.28 1.28
N LEU A 121 13.68 -21.29 1.08
CA LEU A 121 13.61 -20.06 1.88
C LEU A 121 12.51 -20.16 2.93
N ASP A 122 12.59 -19.27 3.94
CA ASP A 122 11.54 -19.12 4.94
C ASP A 122 10.21 -18.77 4.27
N PRO A 123 9.10 -19.49 4.54
CA PRO A 123 7.78 -19.19 4.03
C PRO A 123 7.29 -17.75 4.32
N LEU A 124 7.75 -17.13 5.42
CA LEU A 124 7.47 -15.72 5.74
C LEU A 124 8.00 -14.76 4.67
N MET A 125 9.14 -15.09 4.05
CA MET A 125 9.65 -14.34 2.90
C MET A 125 8.68 -14.40 1.72
N GLY A 126 8.01 -15.53 1.53
CA GLY A 126 6.97 -15.69 0.52
C GLY A 126 5.75 -14.79 0.74
N LEU A 127 5.32 -14.61 2.00
CA LEU A 127 4.26 -13.66 2.37
C LEU A 127 4.71 -12.21 2.14
N LEU A 128 5.97 -11.87 2.49
CA LEU A 128 6.52 -10.54 2.21
C LEU A 128 6.61 -10.28 0.70
N ALA A 129 7.04 -11.25 -0.09
CA ALA A 129 7.07 -11.17 -1.55
C ALA A 129 5.69 -11.45 -2.20
N GLY A 130 4.65 -11.62 -1.40
CA GLY A 130 3.26 -11.79 -1.77
C GLY A 130 2.45 -10.52 -1.58
N SER A 131 1.20 -10.66 -1.11
CA SER A 131 0.25 -9.56 -0.99
C SER A 131 0.67 -8.49 0.02
N ILE A 132 1.51 -8.81 1.01
CA ILE A 132 1.96 -7.86 2.04
C ILE A 132 2.60 -6.62 1.39
N THR A 133 3.50 -6.83 0.43
CA THR A 133 4.23 -5.72 -0.19
C THR A 133 3.73 -5.36 -1.58
N LEU A 134 3.30 -6.35 -2.36
CA LEU A 134 2.89 -6.11 -3.75
C LEU A 134 1.55 -5.37 -3.82
N SER A 135 0.56 -5.82 -3.06
CA SER A 135 -0.75 -5.18 -2.97
C SER A 135 -0.84 -4.17 -1.82
N GLY A 136 -0.20 -4.44 -0.67
CA GLY A 136 -0.20 -3.55 0.50
C GLY A 136 0.89 -2.47 0.48
N GLY A 137 1.89 -2.58 -0.39
CA GLY A 137 2.95 -1.58 -0.56
C GLY A 137 3.91 -1.46 0.62
N HIS A 138 4.66 -0.34 0.65
CA HIS A 138 5.72 -0.09 1.64
C HIS A 138 5.20 0.03 3.09
N GLY A 139 4.03 0.66 3.28
CA GLY A 139 3.46 0.87 4.61
C GLY A 139 3.08 -0.45 5.28
N THR A 140 2.32 -1.27 4.58
CA THR A 140 1.91 -2.61 5.03
C THR A 140 3.12 -3.53 5.17
N GLY A 141 4.06 -3.49 4.21
CA GLY A 141 5.33 -4.22 4.27
C GLY A 141 6.13 -3.89 5.53
N ALA A 142 6.31 -2.61 5.86
CA ALA A 142 7.03 -2.19 7.06
C ALA A 142 6.32 -2.58 8.36
N ALA A 143 4.98 -2.56 8.39
CA ALA A 143 4.21 -2.93 9.57
C ALA A 143 4.28 -4.44 9.86
N TRP A 144 4.07 -5.28 8.83
CA TRP A 144 4.15 -6.73 8.98
C TRP A 144 5.58 -7.22 9.20
N SER A 145 6.59 -6.59 8.57
CA SER A 145 7.98 -6.96 8.79
C SER A 145 8.40 -6.77 10.24
N LYS A 146 7.92 -5.73 10.92
CA LYS A 146 8.13 -5.55 12.36
C LYS A 146 7.62 -6.76 13.16
N LEU A 147 6.38 -7.19 12.88
CA LEU A 147 5.80 -8.36 13.54
C LEU A 147 6.62 -9.63 13.25
N PHE A 148 7.12 -9.79 12.01
CA PHE A 148 7.91 -10.96 11.62
C PHE A 148 9.26 -10.99 12.33
N VAL A 149 9.89 -9.83 12.55
CA VAL A 149 11.10 -9.73 13.37
C VAL A 149 10.84 -10.08 14.83
N GLU A 150 9.81 -9.46 15.44
CA GLU A 150 9.55 -9.55 16.88
C GLU A 150 8.97 -10.91 17.30
N ARG A 151 8.06 -11.48 16.49
CA ARG A 151 7.33 -12.70 16.86
C ARG A 151 7.89 -13.97 16.24
N TYR A 152 8.39 -13.89 15.03
CA TYR A 152 8.86 -15.06 14.26
C TYR A 152 10.39 -15.10 14.11
N GLY A 153 11.12 -14.09 14.60
CA GLY A 153 12.58 -14.05 14.54
C GLY A 153 13.17 -13.87 13.15
N PHE A 154 12.37 -13.44 12.17
CA PHE A 154 12.85 -13.21 10.80
C PHE A 154 13.59 -11.87 10.71
N ALA A 155 14.87 -11.86 11.01
CA ALA A 155 15.68 -10.66 11.21
C ALA A 155 15.67 -9.68 10.02
N ASN A 156 15.69 -10.19 8.77
CA ASN A 156 15.81 -9.39 7.54
C ASN A 156 14.44 -9.03 6.93
N ALA A 157 13.35 -9.17 7.68
CA ALA A 157 12.00 -8.96 7.16
C ALA A 157 11.78 -7.55 6.61
N THR A 158 12.35 -6.53 7.26
CA THR A 158 12.17 -5.13 6.83
C THR A 158 12.86 -4.85 5.51
N GLU A 159 14.09 -5.33 5.35
CA GLU A 159 14.89 -5.21 4.13
C GLU A 159 14.18 -5.90 2.95
N VAL A 160 13.75 -7.14 3.15
CA VAL A 160 13.00 -7.93 2.17
C VAL A 160 11.71 -7.20 1.78
N ALA A 161 10.94 -6.71 2.76
CA ALA A 161 9.70 -6.00 2.51
C ALA A 161 9.90 -4.74 1.66
N MET A 162 10.90 -3.92 2.00
CA MET A 162 11.17 -2.68 1.26
C MET A 162 11.65 -2.96 -0.17
N ALA A 163 12.49 -3.96 -0.35
CA ALA A 163 12.96 -4.37 -1.67
C ALA A 163 11.80 -4.91 -2.54
N CYS A 164 10.96 -5.80 -2.00
CA CYS A 164 9.80 -6.35 -2.70
C CYS A 164 8.79 -5.25 -3.08
N ALA A 165 8.45 -4.33 -2.17
CA ALA A 165 7.53 -3.24 -2.43
C ALA A 165 8.05 -2.29 -3.53
N THR A 166 9.35 -1.95 -3.49
CA THR A 166 9.97 -1.08 -4.50
C THR A 166 10.00 -1.75 -5.88
N PHE A 167 10.37 -3.03 -5.93
CA PHE A 167 10.38 -3.81 -7.17
C PHE A 167 8.97 -3.97 -7.73
N GLY A 168 7.99 -4.22 -6.86
CA GLY A 168 6.58 -4.29 -7.21
C GLY A 168 6.07 -3.02 -7.89
N LEU A 169 6.38 -1.83 -7.34
CA LEU A 169 6.02 -0.55 -7.98
C LEU A 169 6.56 -0.42 -9.41
N VAL A 170 7.82 -0.81 -9.63
CA VAL A 170 8.43 -0.78 -10.96
C VAL A 170 7.70 -1.73 -11.91
N LEU A 171 7.47 -2.98 -11.48
CA LEU A 171 6.79 -3.99 -12.29
C LEU A 171 5.33 -3.62 -12.56
N GLY A 172 4.60 -3.14 -11.56
CA GLY A 172 3.21 -2.70 -11.71
C GLY A 172 3.06 -1.59 -12.77
N GLY A 173 4.01 -0.65 -12.80
CA GLY A 173 4.05 0.38 -13.84
C GLY A 173 4.47 -0.13 -15.22
N LEU A 174 5.28 -1.19 -15.28
CA LEU A 174 5.75 -1.76 -16.54
C LEU A 174 4.71 -2.64 -17.22
N ILE A 175 3.98 -3.49 -16.47
CA ILE A 175 3.10 -4.49 -17.07
C ILE A 175 1.71 -3.98 -17.41
N GLY A 176 1.21 -2.94 -16.73
CA GLY A 176 -0.13 -2.42 -16.94
C GLY A 176 -0.39 -1.96 -18.37
N GLY A 177 0.55 -1.24 -18.96
CA GLY A 177 0.47 -0.78 -20.36
C GLY A 177 0.40 -1.91 -21.39
N PRO A 178 1.33 -2.86 -21.41
CA PRO A 178 1.28 -4.03 -22.31
C PRO A 178 0.01 -4.87 -22.15
N VAL A 179 -0.41 -5.17 -20.92
CA VAL A 179 -1.64 -5.91 -20.64
C VAL A 179 -2.86 -5.19 -21.21
N ALA A 180 -2.99 -3.89 -20.95
CA ALA A 180 -4.12 -3.12 -21.45
C ALA A 180 -4.14 -3.04 -22.98
N ARG A 181 -3.00 -2.81 -23.62
CA ARG A 181 -2.92 -2.79 -25.10
C ARG A 181 -3.35 -4.12 -25.72
N TYR A 182 -2.94 -5.21 -25.11
CA TYR A 182 -3.38 -6.54 -25.53
C TYR A 182 -4.90 -6.67 -25.40
N LEU A 183 -5.48 -6.28 -24.26
CA LEU A 183 -6.90 -6.40 -23.99
C LEU A 183 -7.76 -5.47 -24.85
N VAL A 184 -7.35 -4.21 -25.04
CA VAL A 184 -8.08 -3.24 -25.87
C VAL A 184 -8.17 -3.73 -27.34
N LYS A 185 -7.14 -4.38 -27.87
CA LYS A 185 -7.18 -4.96 -29.22
C LYS A 185 -8.19 -6.11 -29.36
N HIS A 186 -8.54 -6.75 -28.26
CA HIS A 186 -9.46 -7.90 -28.23
C HIS A 186 -10.82 -7.55 -27.59
N SER A 187 -11.01 -6.29 -27.17
CA SER A 187 -12.30 -5.78 -26.72
C SER A 187 -13.14 -5.37 -27.92
N SER A 188 -14.46 -5.57 -27.82
CA SER A 188 -15.40 -4.90 -28.71
C SER A 188 -15.14 -3.40 -28.66
N SER A 189 -15.11 -2.74 -29.83
CA SER A 189 -14.94 -1.27 -29.89
C SER A 189 -15.86 -0.59 -28.87
N PRO A 190 -15.44 0.54 -28.26
CA PRO A 190 -16.38 1.35 -27.54
C PRO A 190 -17.52 1.65 -28.48
N ASP A 191 -18.72 1.22 -28.17
CA ASP A 191 -19.91 1.71 -28.87
C ASP A 191 -19.85 3.22 -28.68
N GLY A 192 -19.61 3.94 -29.80
CA GLY A 192 -19.35 5.39 -29.84
C GLY A 192 -20.58 6.24 -29.55
N THR A 193 -21.27 5.96 -28.48
CA THR A 193 -22.17 6.89 -27.83
C THR A 193 -21.44 7.41 -26.60
N PRO A 194 -21.02 8.69 -26.59
CA PRO A 194 -20.71 9.34 -25.33
C PRO A 194 -21.98 9.21 -24.48
N ASP A 195 -21.90 8.48 -23.40
CA ASP A 195 -22.96 8.50 -22.39
C ASP A 195 -22.88 9.87 -21.70
N ASP A 196 -23.39 10.90 -22.38
CA ASP A 196 -23.45 12.30 -21.94
C ASP A 196 -24.32 12.48 -20.70
N GLN A 197 -24.82 11.39 -20.09
CA GLN A 197 -25.75 11.42 -18.96
C GLN A 197 -25.17 10.96 -17.62
N VAL A 198 -23.89 10.56 -17.55
CA VAL A 198 -23.30 10.35 -16.23
C VAL A 198 -22.80 11.70 -15.73
N ALA A 199 -23.62 12.32 -14.87
CA ALA A 199 -23.21 13.52 -14.14
C ALA A 199 -21.81 13.29 -13.52
N PRO A 200 -20.91 14.30 -13.56
CA PRO A 200 -19.58 14.17 -12.97
C PRO A 200 -19.73 13.66 -11.53
N THR A 201 -19.22 12.46 -11.29
CA THR A 201 -19.31 11.82 -9.98
C THR A 201 -18.55 12.65 -8.96
N ALA A 202 -18.93 12.57 -7.70
CA ALA A 202 -18.38 13.36 -6.58
C ALA A 202 -16.85 13.27 -6.42
N PHE A 203 -16.19 12.34 -7.14
CA PHE A 203 -14.73 12.21 -7.21
C PHE A 203 -14.07 13.20 -8.19
N GLU A 204 -14.78 13.67 -9.22
CA GLU A 204 -14.26 14.67 -10.16
C GLU A 204 -14.42 16.11 -9.64
N LYS A 205 -15.26 16.30 -8.62
CA LYS A 205 -15.33 17.55 -7.85
C LYS A 205 -14.71 17.27 -6.49
N PRO A 206 -13.38 17.50 -6.29
CA PRO A 206 -12.89 17.64 -4.92
C PRO A 206 -13.79 18.67 -4.26
N ASP A 207 -14.18 18.41 -3.00
CA ASP A 207 -15.02 19.32 -2.20
C ASP A 207 -14.31 20.68 -2.15
N VAL A 208 -14.50 21.48 -3.21
CA VAL A 208 -13.76 22.73 -3.49
C VAL A 208 -14.15 23.80 -2.46
N GLY A 209 -15.20 23.52 -1.66
CA GLY A 209 -15.72 24.43 -0.65
C GLY A 209 -15.12 24.29 0.75
N ARG A 210 -14.55 23.15 1.12
CA ARG A 210 -14.04 22.95 2.49
C ARG A 210 -12.51 23.07 2.54
N VAL A 211 -12.04 24.17 3.12
CA VAL A 211 -10.60 24.44 3.31
C VAL A 211 -10.11 23.66 4.54
N ILE A 212 -8.88 23.12 4.49
CA ILE A 212 -8.22 22.55 5.66
C ILE A 212 -7.89 23.69 6.62
N THR A 213 -8.60 23.77 7.74
CA THR A 213 -8.39 24.73 8.81
C THR A 213 -7.73 24.07 10.02
N SER A 214 -7.22 24.87 10.95
CA SER A 214 -6.66 24.35 12.21
C SER A 214 -7.67 23.51 12.98
N LEU A 215 -8.94 23.90 13.00
CA LEU A 215 -9.99 23.16 13.68
C LEU A 215 -10.19 21.78 13.05
N VAL A 216 -10.28 21.71 11.72
CA VAL A 216 -10.42 20.43 10.97
C VAL A 216 -9.23 19.50 11.20
N LEU A 217 -8.01 20.04 11.30
CA LEU A 217 -6.84 19.23 11.64
C LEU A 217 -6.91 18.70 13.08
N ILE A 218 -7.33 19.55 14.03
CA ILE A 218 -7.51 19.14 15.44
C ILE A 218 -8.57 18.02 15.53
N GLU A 219 -9.72 18.16 14.85
CA GLU A 219 -10.76 17.13 14.79
C GLU A 219 -10.21 15.81 14.22
N SER A 220 -9.45 15.90 13.13
CA SER A 220 -8.84 14.73 12.49
C SER A 220 -7.80 14.04 13.39
N ILE A 221 -6.96 14.82 14.07
CA ILE A 221 -5.99 14.32 15.05
C ILE A 221 -6.71 13.65 16.23
N ALA A 222 -7.82 14.24 16.72
CA ALA A 222 -8.61 13.65 17.79
C ALA A 222 -9.18 12.28 17.37
N LEU A 223 -9.75 12.16 16.17
CA LEU A 223 -10.23 10.89 15.63
C LEU A 223 -9.10 9.85 15.52
N ILE A 224 -7.93 10.26 15.01
CA ILE A 224 -6.76 9.38 14.95
C ILE A 224 -6.37 8.90 16.36
N ALA A 225 -6.26 9.83 17.33
CA ALA A 225 -5.91 9.49 18.72
C ALA A 225 -6.90 8.51 19.36
N ILE A 226 -8.21 8.68 19.10
CA ILE A 226 -9.26 7.74 19.53
C ILE A 226 -9.00 6.36 18.92
N CYS A 227 -8.72 6.29 17.61
CA CYS A 227 -8.41 5.03 16.92
C CYS A 227 -7.19 4.34 17.52
N LEU A 228 -6.10 5.09 17.80
CA LEU A 228 -4.90 4.54 18.41
C LEU A 228 -5.17 3.96 19.80
N THR A 229 -5.90 4.70 20.62
CA THR A 229 -6.21 4.29 22.00
C THR A 229 -7.09 3.06 22.02
N LEU A 230 -8.23 3.10 21.32
CA LEU A 230 -9.18 1.98 21.28
C LEU A 230 -8.57 0.76 20.58
N GLY A 231 -7.80 0.97 19.50
CA GLY A 231 -7.13 -0.11 18.78
C GLY A 231 -6.10 -0.85 19.63
N LYS A 232 -5.35 -0.14 20.49
CA LYS A 232 -4.46 -0.77 21.48
C LYS A 232 -5.23 -1.59 22.52
N VAL A 233 -6.34 -1.06 23.02
CA VAL A 233 -7.21 -1.79 23.97
C VAL A 233 -7.76 -3.07 23.33
N VAL A 234 -8.28 -2.97 22.10
CA VAL A 234 -8.80 -4.14 21.37
C VAL A 234 -7.69 -5.16 21.11
N ALA A 235 -6.49 -4.73 20.71
CA ALA A 235 -5.36 -5.63 20.50
C ALA A 235 -4.98 -6.39 21.80
N GLN A 236 -5.01 -5.71 22.96
CA GLN A 236 -4.76 -6.33 24.26
C GLN A 236 -5.85 -7.33 24.64
N LEU A 237 -7.13 -7.01 24.38
CA LEU A 237 -8.25 -7.92 24.66
C LEU A 237 -8.24 -9.18 23.79
N LEU A 238 -7.73 -9.07 22.55
CA LEU A 238 -7.61 -10.19 21.61
C LEU A 238 -6.31 -10.99 21.77
N ALA A 239 -5.35 -10.50 22.56
CA ALA A 239 -4.06 -11.15 22.77
C ALA A 239 -4.23 -12.58 23.32
N GLY A 240 -3.50 -13.54 22.74
CA GLY A 240 -3.57 -14.96 23.13
C GLY A 240 -4.83 -15.70 22.67
N SER A 241 -5.77 -15.03 21.99
CA SER A 241 -6.95 -15.67 21.39
C SER A 241 -6.69 -16.10 19.94
N VAL A 242 -7.57 -16.97 19.40
CA VAL A 242 -7.57 -17.35 17.98
C VAL A 242 -7.76 -16.11 17.07
N PHE A 243 -8.43 -15.09 17.59
CA PHE A 243 -8.70 -13.83 16.88
C PHE A 243 -7.62 -12.75 17.13
N GLU A 244 -6.47 -13.11 17.69
CA GLU A 244 -5.37 -12.18 17.88
C GLU A 244 -4.96 -11.50 16.59
N LEU A 245 -4.98 -10.16 16.57
CA LEU A 245 -4.61 -9.32 15.44
C LEU A 245 -3.49 -8.36 15.85
N PRO A 246 -2.56 -8.02 14.92
CA PRO A 246 -1.58 -6.96 15.17
C PRO A 246 -2.26 -5.64 15.55
N THR A 247 -1.63 -4.86 16.43
CA THR A 247 -2.19 -3.59 16.93
C THR A 247 -2.59 -2.64 15.80
N PHE A 248 -1.77 -2.54 14.73
CA PHE A 248 -2.08 -1.65 13.60
C PHE A 248 -3.33 -2.10 12.83
N VAL A 249 -3.60 -3.41 12.75
CA VAL A 249 -4.83 -3.95 12.15
C VAL A 249 -6.04 -3.59 13.01
N CYS A 250 -5.93 -3.73 14.33
CA CYS A 250 -6.99 -3.32 15.26
C CYS A 250 -7.30 -1.82 15.13
N VAL A 251 -6.27 -0.97 15.06
CA VAL A 251 -6.40 0.47 14.86
C VAL A 251 -7.11 0.79 13.55
N LEU A 252 -6.75 0.11 12.44
CA LEU A 252 -7.42 0.24 11.15
C LEU A 252 -8.92 -0.09 11.28
N PHE A 253 -9.29 -1.23 11.88
CA PHE A 253 -10.69 -1.62 12.05
C PHE A 253 -11.47 -0.66 12.94
N ILE A 254 -10.88 -0.15 14.01
CA ILE A 254 -11.50 0.89 14.84
C ILE A 254 -11.77 2.15 14.01
N GLY A 255 -10.85 2.55 13.13
CA GLY A 255 -11.06 3.66 12.20
C GLY A 255 -12.27 3.44 11.28
N VAL A 256 -12.40 2.24 10.70
CA VAL A 256 -13.56 1.86 9.87
C VAL A 256 -14.87 1.96 10.67
N ILE A 257 -14.89 1.37 11.87
CA ILE A 257 -16.08 1.36 12.74
C ILE A 257 -16.45 2.80 13.13
N LEU A 258 -15.48 3.57 13.62
CA LEU A 258 -15.69 4.94 14.09
C LEU A 258 -16.24 5.85 12.97
N SER A 259 -15.59 5.88 11.81
CA SER A 259 -15.99 6.70 10.66
C SER A 259 -17.42 6.39 10.22
N ASN A 260 -17.73 5.10 10.05
CA ASN A 260 -19.04 4.70 9.54
C ASN A 260 -20.14 4.83 10.61
N SER A 261 -19.84 4.58 11.89
CA SER A 261 -20.81 4.78 12.99
C SER A 261 -21.17 6.24 13.18
N LEU A 262 -20.19 7.16 13.15
CA LEU A 262 -20.43 8.60 13.23
C LEU A 262 -21.27 9.12 12.05
N ALA A 263 -20.99 8.62 10.84
CA ALA A 263 -21.75 8.97 9.64
C ALA A 263 -23.19 8.43 9.69
N LEU A 264 -23.42 7.20 10.14
CA LEU A 264 -24.73 6.58 10.30
C LEU A 264 -25.57 7.28 11.37
N ALA A 265 -24.95 7.71 12.48
CA ALA A 265 -25.61 8.44 13.54
C ALA A 265 -25.91 9.91 13.16
N GLY A 266 -25.41 10.40 12.01
CA GLY A 266 -25.55 11.80 11.62
C GLY A 266 -24.77 12.79 12.50
N LEU A 267 -23.88 12.29 13.37
CA LEU A 267 -23.15 13.12 14.34
C LEU A 267 -21.97 13.86 13.71
N TYR A 268 -21.20 13.18 12.87
CA TYR A 268 -20.00 13.75 12.25
C TYR A 268 -19.67 13.03 10.94
N ARG A 269 -19.22 13.80 9.96
CA ARG A 269 -18.70 13.27 8.71
C ARG A 269 -17.21 13.56 8.62
N VAL A 270 -16.43 12.50 8.56
CA VAL A 270 -14.97 12.59 8.46
C VAL A 270 -14.59 13.39 7.21
N PHE A 271 -13.64 14.30 7.35
CA PHE A 271 -13.13 15.05 6.22
C PHE A 271 -11.92 14.34 5.62
N ASP A 272 -12.19 13.50 4.62
CA ASP A 272 -11.24 12.57 4.00
C ASP A 272 -9.93 13.23 3.58
N ARG A 273 -9.98 14.47 3.06
CA ARG A 273 -8.79 15.20 2.61
C ARG A 273 -7.83 15.54 3.76
N ALA A 274 -8.33 15.99 4.90
CA ALA A 274 -7.50 16.31 6.06
C ALA A 274 -6.89 15.04 6.67
N VAL A 275 -7.70 13.99 6.80
CA VAL A 275 -7.27 12.68 7.28
C VAL A 275 -6.19 12.09 6.35
N SER A 276 -6.38 12.17 5.03
CA SER A 276 -5.39 11.70 4.04
C SER A 276 -4.07 12.47 4.12
N VAL A 277 -4.10 13.79 4.34
CA VAL A 277 -2.87 14.60 4.53
C VAL A 277 -2.10 14.14 5.75
N LEU A 278 -2.79 13.95 6.89
CA LEU A 278 -2.16 13.44 8.13
C LEU A 278 -1.63 12.01 7.94
N GLY A 279 -2.36 11.15 7.23
CA GLY A 279 -1.93 9.80 6.89
C GLY A 279 -0.64 9.78 6.06
N ASN A 280 -0.58 10.60 5.01
CA ASN A 280 0.60 10.71 4.14
C ASN A 280 1.82 11.24 4.90
N VAL A 281 1.64 12.23 5.77
CA VAL A 281 2.73 12.74 6.64
C VAL A 281 3.21 11.64 7.59
N SER A 282 2.28 10.95 8.25
CA SER A 282 2.59 9.85 9.19
C SER A 282 3.33 8.70 8.48
N LEU A 283 2.85 8.27 7.31
CA LEU A 283 3.50 7.24 6.51
C LEU A 283 4.91 7.66 6.08
N SER A 284 5.06 8.88 5.57
CA SER A 284 6.35 9.39 5.07
C SER A 284 7.40 9.43 6.18
N LEU A 285 7.05 9.97 7.35
CA LEU A 285 7.95 10.02 8.51
C LEU A 285 8.26 8.62 9.04
N PHE A 286 7.25 7.75 9.16
CA PHE A 286 7.43 6.36 9.57
C PHE A 286 8.40 5.62 8.65
N LEU A 287 8.23 5.72 7.32
CA LEU A 287 9.11 5.08 6.35
C LEU A 287 10.52 5.68 6.39
N ALA A 288 10.66 7.00 6.49
CA ALA A 288 11.97 7.64 6.61
C ALA A 288 12.72 7.18 7.87
N MET A 289 12.04 6.93 8.97
CA MET A 289 12.63 6.36 10.18
C MET A 289 12.96 4.86 10.01
N ALA A 290 12.07 4.08 9.39
CA ALA A 290 12.27 2.64 9.17
C ALA A 290 13.45 2.35 8.22
N LEU A 291 13.58 3.12 7.13
CA LEU A 291 14.55 2.85 6.07
C LEU A 291 16.00 3.18 6.43
N ARG A 292 16.23 4.03 7.45
CA ARG A 292 17.59 4.36 7.92
C ARG A 292 18.31 3.20 8.60
N SER A 293 17.54 2.24 9.14
CA SER A 293 18.11 1.05 9.81
C SER A 293 18.36 -0.13 8.88
N LEU A 294 18.17 0.04 7.55
CA LEU A 294 18.31 -1.05 6.59
C LEU A 294 19.75 -1.53 6.47
N LYS A 295 19.92 -2.83 6.62
CA LYS A 295 21.19 -3.54 6.41
C LYS A 295 21.25 -4.12 4.99
N LEU A 296 21.49 -3.24 4.01
CA LEU A 296 21.45 -3.59 2.59
C LEU A 296 22.36 -4.75 2.17
N TRP A 297 23.45 -4.99 2.91
CA TRP A 297 24.37 -6.11 2.62
C TRP A 297 23.75 -7.48 2.91
N GLU A 298 22.74 -7.56 3.79
CA GLU A 298 22.04 -8.80 4.10
C GLU A 298 21.10 -9.23 2.97
N LEU A 299 20.70 -8.29 2.10
CA LEU A 299 19.89 -8.59 0.92
C LEU A 299 20.69 -9.24 -0.23
N ALA A 300 22.00 -9.10 -0.26
CA ALA A 300 22.80 -9.56 -1.40
C ALA A 300 22.65 -11.08 -1.65
N SER A 301 22.60 -11.88 -0.60
CA SER A 301 22.42 -13.33 -0.68
C SER A 301 20.99 -13.73 -1.09
N LEU A 302 19.99 -12.87 -0.82
CA LEU A 302 18.58 -13.12 -1.11
C LEU A 302 18.14 -12.51 -2.44
N ALA A 303 19.00 -11.71 -3.10
CA ALA A 303 18.62 -10.93 -4.29
C ALA A 303 18.12 -11.83 -5.43
N LEU A 304 18.82 -12.89 -5.78
CA LEU A 304 18.43 -13.77 -6.88
C LEU A 304 17.12 -14.52 -6.59
N PRO A 305 16.95 -15.19 -5.44
CA PRO A 305 15.67 -15.82 -5.09
C PRO A 305 14.50 -14.81 -5.08
N MET A 306 14.69 -13.62 -4.53
CA MET A 306 13.67 -12.57 -4.52
C MET A 306 13.25 -12.16 -5.93
N ILE A 307 14.21 -11.93 -6.84
CA ILE A 307 13.92 -11.58 -8.23
C ILE A 307 13.09 -12.68 -8.91
N ILE A 308 13.41 -13.94 -8.66
CA ILE A 308 12.65 -15.09 -9.22
C ILE A 308 11.21 -15.06 -8.70
N ILE A 309 11.01 -14.94 -7.39
CA ILE A 309 9.66 -14.88 -6.81
C ILE A 309 8.87 -13.71 -7.39
N LEU A 310 9.46 -12.52 -7.43
CA LEU A 310 8.82 -11.31 -7.92
C LEU A 310 8.53 -11.37 -9.43
N ALA A 311 9.38 -12.02 -10.23
CA ALA A 311 9.12 -12.24 -11.65
C ALA A 311 7.92 -13.20 -11.85
N VAL A 312 7.81 -14.27 -11.05
CA VAL A 312 6.66 -15.17 -11.05
C VAL A 312 5.39 -14.42 -10.63
N GLN A 313 5.46 -13.59 -9.60
CA GLN A 313 4.32 -12.76 -9.17
C GLN A 313 3.87 -11.78 -10.27
N ALA A 314 4.81 -11.14 -10.97
CA ALA A 314 4.49 -10.23 -12.07
C ALA A 314 3.83 -10.96 -13.24
N LEU A 315 4.33 -12.13 -13.61
CA LEU A 315 3.71 -12.99 -14.63
C LEU A 315 2.31 -13.43 -14.21
N ALA A 316 2.16 -13.89 -12.96
CA ALA A 316 0.86 -14.28 -12.41
C ALA A 316 -0.13 -13.13 -12.42
N MET A 317 0.30 -11.90 -12.05
CA MET A 317 -0.53 -10.70 -12.13
C MET A 317 -0.99 -10.41 -13.56
N ALA A 318 -0.09 -10.48 -14.54
CA ALA A 318 -0.43 -10.25 -15.94
C ALA A 318 -1.46 -11.28 -16.45
N LEU A 319 -1.24 -12.55 -16.15
CA LEU A 319 -2.18 -13.64 -16.48
C LEU A 319 -3.52 -13.45 -15.76
N TYR A 320 -3.50 -13.10 -14.49
CA TYR A 320 -4.70 -12.85 -13.70
C TYR A 320 -5.51 -11.67 -14.26
N ALA A 321 -4.84 -10.59 -14.64
CA ALA A 321 -5.48 -9.44 -15.25
C ALA A 321 -6.19 -9.82 -16.58
N VAL A 322 -5.55 -10.65 -17.42
CA VAL A 322 -6.10 -11.08 -18.72
C VAL A 322 -7.21 -12.11 -18.56
N PHE A 323 -6.99 -13.13 -17.74
CA PHE A 323 -7.89 -14.30 -17.71
C PHE A 323 -8.97 -14.21 -16.63
N VAL A 324 -8.75 -13.44 -15.57
CA VAL A 324 -9.70 -13.29 -14.47
C VAL A 324 -10.31 -11.89 -14.47
N THR A 325 -9.50 -10.85 -14.24
CA THR A 325 -10.02 -9.48 -14.07
C THR A 325 -10.83 -9.04 -15.29
N TYR A 326 -10.24 -9.08 -16.47
CA TYR A 326 -10.90 -8.67 -17.70
C TYR A 326 -12.18 -9.45 -17.98
N ARG A 327 -12.16 -10.79 -17.75
CA ARG A 327 -13.32 -11.64 -18.03
C ARG A 327 -14.45 -11.41 -17.03
N MET A 328 -14.14 -11.25 -15.75
CA MET A 328 -15.16 -11.04 -14.71
C MET A 328 -15.75 -9.62 -14.77
N MET A 329 -15.00 -8.66 -15.28
CA MET A 329 -15.45 -7.27 -15.39
C MET A 329 -16.19 -6.94 -16.69
N GLY A 330 -16.52 -7.94 -17.54
CA GLY A 330 -17.44 -7.76 -18.67
C GLY A 330 -16.80 -7.79 -20.06
N LYS A 331 -15.48 -8.00 -20.20
CA LYS A 331 -14.74 -8.15 -21.49
C LYS A 331 -14.88 -6.97 -22.46
N ASN A 332 -15.18 -5.78 -21.95
CA ASN A 332 -15.33 -4.55 -22.71
C ASN A 332 -14.12 -3.61 -22.52
N TYR A 333 -14.18 -2.42 -23.08
CA TYR A 333 -13.15 -1.41 -22.95
C TYR A 333 -12.89 -1.01 -21.50
N ASP A 334 -13.95 -0.75 -20.71
CA ASP A 334 -13.83 -0.41 -19.29
C ASP A 334 -13.12 -1.51 -18.50
N ALA A 335 -13.43 -2.79 -18.79
CA ALA A 335 -12.75 -3.93 -18.19
C ALA A 335 -11.26 -3.98 -18.54
N ALA A 336 -10.86 -3.55 -19.74
CA ALA A 336 -9.44 -3.47 -20.13
C ALA A 336 -8.70 -2.36 -19.37
N VAL A 337 -9.30 -1.18 -19.21
CA VAL A 337 -8.75 -0.07 -18.42
C VAL A 337 -8.68 -0.46 -16.94
N LEU A 338 -9.72 -1.10 -16.41
CA LEU A 338 -9.78 -1.62 -15.05
C LEU A 338 -8.66 -2.66 -14.78
N ALA A 339 -8.41 -3.57 -15.73
CA ALA A 339 -7.33 -4.55 -15.64
C ALA A 339 -5.95 -3.88 -15.62
N ALA A 340 -5.73 -2.79 -16.38
CA ALA A 340 -4.51 -2.00 -16.31
C ALA A 340 -4.32 -1.35 -14.94
N GLY A 341 -5.39 -0.80 -14.38
CA GLY A 341 -5.39 -0.26 -13.01
C GLY A 341 -5.09 -1.35 -11.98
N HIS A 342 -5.69 -2.54 -12.13
CA HIS A 342 -5.45 -3.68 -11.25
C HIS A 342 -3.99 -4.12 -11.27
N CYS A 343 -3.33 -4.18 -12.42
CA CYS A 343 -1.89 -4.43 -12.50
C CYS A 343 -1.09 -3.40 -11.69
N GLY A 344 -1.49 -2.14 -11.73
CA GLY A 344 -0.80 -1.04 -11.07
C GLY A 344 -0.84 -1.14 -9.55
N PHE A 345 -2.02 -1.31 -8.94
CA PHE A 345 -2.11 -1.40 -7.47
C PHE A 345 -1.90 -2.82 -6.93
N GLY A 346 -2.15 -3.85 -7.74
CA GLY A 346 -1.91 -5.24 -7.34
C GLY A 346 -0.44 -5.64 -7.25
N LEU A 347 0.47 -4.85 -7.85
CA LEU A 347 1.93 -4.99 -7.68
C LEU A 347 2.58 -3.75 -7.08
N GLY A 348 1.88 -2.67 -6.91
CA GLY A 348 2.51 -1.42 -6.54
C GLY A 348 1.67 -0.56 -5.62
N ALA A 349 0.96 0.41 -6.19
CA ALA A 349 0.18 1.38 -5.43
C ALA A 349 -0.91 2.03 -6.29
N THR A 350 -1.91 2.64 -5.64
CA THR A 350 -3.00 3.35 -6.32
C THR A 350 -2.51 4.42 -7.31
N PRO A 351 -1.48 5.24 -7.04
CA PRO A 351 -0.94 6.16 -8.04
C PRO A 351 -0.43 5.47 -9.31
N THR A 352 0.19 4.30 -9.19
CA THR A 352 0.63 3.49 -10.33
C THR A 352 -0.56 2.98 -11.14
N ALA A 353 -1.65 2.58 -10.46
CA ALA A 353 -2.89 2.19 -11.12
C ALA A 353 -3.49 3.34 -11.94
N ILE A 354 -3.56 4.54 -11.36
CA ILE A 354 -4.07 5.74 -12.03
C ILE A 354 -3.22 6.06 -13.26
N ALA A 355 -1.88 6.04 -13.13
CA ALA A 355 -0.98 6.31 -14.24
C ALA A 355 -1.14 5.29 -15.38
N ASN A 356 -1.31 4.00 -15.06
CA ASN A 356 -1.59 2.96 -16.05
C ASN A 356 -2.90 3.20 -16.79
N MET A 357 -3.97 3.56 -16.05
CA MET A 357 -5.28 3.85 -16.65
C MET A 357 -5.22 5.10 -17.53
N GLN A 358 -4.58 6.19 -17.06
CA GLN A 358 -4.42 7.42 -17.83
C GLN A 358 -3.69 7.17 -19.15
N ALA A 359 -2.58 6.43 -19.14
CA ALA A 359 -1.82 6.11 -20.35
C ALA A 359 -2.66 5.38 -21.43
N ILE A 360 -3.73 4.70 -21.03
CA ILE A 360 -4.67 4.04 -21.95
C ILE A 360 -5.78 4.99 -22.36
N THR A 361 -6.37 5.71 -21.42
CA THR A 361 -7.50 6.61 -21.71
C THR A 361 -7.09 7.82 -22.53
N ASP A 362 -5.87 8.32 -22.37
CA ASP A 362 -5.33 9.38 -23.23
C ASP A 362 -5.25 8.97 -24.71
N ARG A 363 -5.16 7.68 -24.99
CA ARG A 363 -5.02 7.15 -26.35
C ARG A 363 -6.31 6.59 -26.94
N PHE A 364 -7.16 5.99 -26.13
CA PHE A 364 -8.32 5.20 -26.58
C PHE A 364 -9.67 5.77 -26.13
N GLY A 365 -9.67 6.83 -25.32
CA GLY A 365 -10.86 7.49 -24.82
C GLY A 365 -11.13 7.23 -23.33
N PRO A 366 -12.04 8.01 -22.71
CA PRO A 366 -12.30 7.97 -21.28
C PRO A 366 -12.94 6.66 -20.82
N SER A 367 -12.72 6.29 -19.56
CA SER A 367 -13.35 5.16 -18.86
C SER A 367 -13.73 5.61 -17.45
N HIS A 368 -14.91 6.21 -17.30
CA HIS A 368 -15.40 6.74 -16.01
C HIS A 368 -15.53 5.63 -14.96
N MET A 369 -15.99 4.43 -15.38
CA MET A 369 -16.14 3.28 -14.52
C MET A 369 -14.82 2.83 -13.87
N ALA A 370 -13.73 2.74 -14.66
CA ALA A 370 -12.44 2.33 -14.14
C ALA A 370 -11.88 3.36 -13.14
N PHE A 371 -11.98 4.65 -13.45
CA PHE A 371 -11.52 5.73 -12.55
C PHE A 371 -12.38 5.91 -11.29
N LEU A 372 -13.60 5.37 -11.28
CA LEU A 372 -14.41 5.29 -10.06
C LEU A 372 -14.00 4.08 -9.20
N VAL A 373 -13.93 2.90 -9.80
CA VAL A 373 -13.83 1.61 -9.07
C VAL A 373 -12.40 1.34 -8.58
N VAL A 374 -11.40 1.57 -9.43
CA VAL A 374 -10.00 1.23 -9.10
C VAL A 374 -9.46 2.04 -7.91
N PRO A 375 -9.61 3.37 -7.84
CA PRO A 375 -9.14 4.12 -6.68
C PRO A 375 -9.89 3.75 -5.39
N MET A 376 -11.20 3.49 -5.47
CA MET A 376 -11.96 3.07 -4.28
C MET A 376 -11.43 1.77 -3.68
N VAL A 377 -11.19 0.77 -4.51
CA VAL A 377 -10.69 -0.53 -4.03
C VAL A 377 -9.22 -0.41 -3.65
N GLY A 378 -8.39 0.19 -4.49
CA GLY A 378 -6.95 0.25 -4.30
C GLY A 378 -6.48 1.22 -3.20
N ALA A 379 -7.30 2.22 -2.82
CA ALA A 379 -6.93 3.17 -1.77
C ALA A 379 -7.46 2.82 -0.38
N PHE A 380 -8.56 2.04 -0.29
CA PHE A 380 -9.24 1.81 1.00
C PHE A 380 -9.49 0.33 1.29
N PHE A 381 -10.17 -0.37 0.37
CA PHE A 381 -10.64 -1.72 0.68
C PHE A 381 -9.55 -2.77 0.63
N ILE A 382 -8.51 -2.54 -0.18
CA ILE A 382 -7.42 -3.51 -0.32
C ILE A 382 -6.68 -3.74 1.02
N ASP A 383 -6.39 -2.69 1.77
CA ASP A 383 -5.64 -2.82 3.03
C ASP A 383 -6.44 -3.57 4.10
N ILE A 384 -7.76 -3.32 4.16
CA ILE A 384 -8.67 -4.02 5.09
C ILE A 384 -8.71 -5.51 4.77
N VAL A 385 -8.96 -5.84 3.51
CA VAL A 385 -9.10 -7.24 3.07
C VAL A 385 -7.75 -7.95 3.12
N ASN A 386 -6.68 -7.27 2.74
CA ASN A 386 -5.33 -7.83 2.77
C ASN A 386 -4.90 -8.21 4.20
N ALA A 387 -5.21 -7.38 5.19
CA ALA A 387 -4.92 -7.69 6.58
C ALA A 387 -5.59 -9.00 7.04
N LEU A 388 -6.85 -9.24 6.62
CA LEU A 388 -7.57 -10.49 6.91
C LEU A 388 -6.98 -11.67 6.17
N VAL A 389 -6.64 -11.50 4.88
CA VAL A 389 -6.03 -12.56 4.06
C VAL A 389 -4.67 -12.97 4.61
N ILE A 390 -3.82 -12.00 4.99
CA ILE A 390 -2.51 -12.29 5.59
C ILE A 390 -2.69 -13.07 6.90
N LYS A 391 -3.63 -12.64 7.77
CA LYS A 391 -3.91 -13.36 9.02
C LYS A 391 -4.38 -14.78 8.75
N LEU A 392 -5.23 -15.01 7.74
CA LEU A 392 -5.67 -16.34 7.34
C LEU A 392 -4.48 -17.25 6.96
N TYR A 393 -3.52 -16.73 6.21
CA TYR A 393 -2.31 -17.49 5.87
C TYR A 393 -1.44 -17.78 7.09
N LEU A 394 -1.28 -16.82 8.00
CA LEU A 394 -0.50 -17.01 9.23
C LEU A 394 -1.12 -18.03 10.21
N LEU A 395 -2.37 -18.45 10.00
CA LEU A 395 -2.99 -19.56 10.74
C LEU A 395 -2.63 -20.95 10.17
N LEU A 396 -1.95 -21.02 9.03
CA LEU A 396 -1.52 -22.29 8.47
C LEU A 396 -0.42 -22.93 9.33
N PRO A 397 -0.40 -24.28 9.47
CA PRO A 397 0.58 -24.99 10.32
C PRO A 397 2.05 -24.73 9.95
N ILE A 398 2.32 -24.23 8.75
CA ILE A 398 3.67 -23.91 8.27
C ILE A 398 4.32 -22.74 9.02
N PHE A 399 3.53 -21.94 9.74
CA PHE A 399 3.98 -20.76 10.48
C PHE A 399 3.85 -20.90 12.02
N GLY A 400 3.33 -22.04 12.49
CA GLY A 400 3.08 -22.35 13.92
C GLY A 400 4.09 -23.27 14.53
#